data_66c22813ad9e47f0c7072e2a0e43d39c
#
_entry.id   66c22813ad9e47f0c7072e2a0e43d39c
#
_cell.length_a   1.000
_cell.length_b   1.000
_cell.length_c   1.000
_cell.angle_alpha   90.00
_cell.angle_beta   90.00
_cell.angle_gamma   90.00
#
_symmetry.space_group_name_H-M   'P 1'
#
loop_
_entity.id
_entity.type
_entity.pdbx_description
1 polymer ?
#
loop_
_entity_poly.entity_id
_entity_poly.type
_entity_poly.pdbx_seq_one_letter_code
_entity_poly.pdbx_strand_id
1 'polypeptide(L)'
;MAAKAHAILSASSSDRWLHCPPSARLCETYEDKGSDYAAEGTDAHALGEFKLKTALGLPAEDPTESLKWYSEEMEDCTSGYAEYVLEQVEAAKETCADPVVLIEQRVDFSRWVEQGFGTADCIIIADGTLRVIDYKHGLGVLVSAEGNPQMQCYSLGALELFDALYDIDKVSMTIYQPRRQNVSTYEISKEDLYRWADEVLKPTAELAFAGDGNFLCGEWCGFCKAKNECRARAEANLKLAQHDFKLPPLLTDTEIEVILGKVDELVSWASDIKEYALQQALSGKEWSGFKLVEGRANRRYNNEAAVIDAVEKAGFDPYEKKLLGITAMQKLLGKSRFDELLTAYIEKPQGKPTLVPESDKRPAMNTAKNDFMEENDNE
;
A
#
# COMPACT_ATOMS: atom_id res chain seq x y z
N MET A 1 -24.49 -18.17 14.44
CA MET A 1 -24.28 -17.09 13.45
C MET A 1 -22.84 -17.27 12.98
N ALA A 2 -22.59 -17.33 11.67
CA ALA A 2 -21.22 -17.34 11.14
C ALA A 2 -20.52 -16.05 11.60
N ALA A 3 -19.30 -16.18 12.15
CA ALA A 3 -18.50 -15.04 12.54
C ALA A 3 -18.31 -14.14 11.30
N LYS A 4 -18.57 -12.83 11.40
CA LYS A 4 -18.28 -11.88 10.31
C LYS A 4 -16.79 -11.96 10.02
N ALA A 5 -16.41 -12.16 8.76
CA ALA A 5 -15.02 -12.26 8.35
C ALA A 5 -14.24 -10.96 8.61
N HIS A 6 -14.92 -9.80 8.59
CA HIS A 6 -14.33 -8.49 8.84
C HIS A 6 -15.18 -7.67 9.81
N ALA A 7 -14.53 -6.90 10.67
CA ALA A 7 -15.18 -5.89 11.50
C ALA A 7 -15.69 -4.73 10.63
N ILE A 8 -16.78 -4.08 11.04
CA ILE A 8 -17.29 -2.85 10.39
C ILE A 8 -16.21 -1.77 10.43
N LEU A 9 -15.58 -1.62 11.59
CA LEU A 9 -14.44 -0.75 11.84
C LEU A 9 -13.17 -1.59 11.88
N SER A 10 -12.80 -2.18 10.73
CA SER A 10 -11.57 -2.98 10.64
C SER A 10 -10.33 -2.09 10.79
N ALA A 11 -9.24 -2.65 11.33
CA ALA A 11 -7.95 -1.96 11.42
C ALA A 11 -7.45 -1.52 10.04
N SER A 12 -7.57 -2.38 9.01
CA SER A 12 -7.12 -2.08 7.64
C SER A 12 -7.88 -0.92 6.96
N SER A 13 -9.08 -0.57 7.46
CA SER A 13 -9.86 0.56 6.97
C SER A 13 -9.85 1.77 7.91
N SER A 14 -9.04 1.72 8.96
CA SER A 14 -9.04 2.73 10.04
C SER A 14 -8.66 4.12 9.55
N ASP A 15 -7.72 4.25 8.65
CA ASP A 15 -7.38 5.53 8.05
C ASP A 15 -8.60 6.20 7.41
N ARG A 16 -9.42 5.46 6.69
CA ARG A 16 -10.62 5.98 6.06
C ARG A 16 -11.69 6.41 7.07
N TRP A 17 -12.05 5.55 8.02
CA TRP A 17 -13.15 5.87 8.94
C TRP A 17 -12.72 6.82 10.08
N LEU A 18 -11.45 6.95 10.39
CA LEU A 18 -10.96 7.99 11.28
C LEU A 18 -11.07 9.39 10.68
N HIS A 19 -10.80 9.53 9.38
CA HIS A 19 -10.92 10.81 8.68
C HIS A 19 -12.34 11.11 8.20
N CYS A 20 -13.11 10.08 7.87
CA CYS A 20 -14.49 10.21 7.36
C CYS A 20 -15.39 9.19 8.08
N PRO A 21 -15.79 9.47 9.35
CA PRO A 21 -16.54 8.52 10.18
C PRO A 21 -17.79 7.94 9.50
N PRO A 22 -18.66 8.72 8.83
CA PRO A 22 -19.85 8.17 8.19
C PRO A 22 -19.55 7.17 7.07
N SER A 23 -18.34 7.19 6.53
CA SER A 23 -17.92 6.26 5.47
C SER A 23 -17.95 4.80 5.90
N ALA A 24 -17.85 4.51 7.21
CA ALA A 24 -17.93 3.15 7.74
C ALA A 24 -19.28 2.52 7.40
N ARG A 25 -20.36 3.17 7.79
CA ARG A 25 -21.73 2.69 7.53
C ARG A 25 -22.12 2.81 6.07
N LEU A 26 -21.70 3.88 5.40
CA LEU A 26 -21.97 4.03 3.97
C LEU A 26 -21.37 2.86 3.17
N CYS A 27 -20.14 2.44 3.47
CA CYS A 27 -19.50 1.33 2.77
C CYS A 27 -20.16 -0.04 2.99
N GLU A 28 -20.94 -0.23 4.07
CA GLU A 28 -21.72 -1.46 4.28
C GLU A 28 -22.82 -1.66 3.24
N THR A 29 -23.32 -0.56 2.64
CA THR A 29 -24.36 -0.62 1.61
C THR A 29 -23.85 -1.05 0.24
N TYR A 30 -22.52 -1.15 0.07
CA TYR A 30 -21.87 -1.54 -1.17
C TYR A 30 -21.32 -2.97 -1.08
N GLU A 31 -21.54 -3.75 -2.12
CA GLU A 31 -20.92 -5.08 -2.25
C GLU A 31 -19.40 -4.99 -2.28
N ASP A 32 -18.76 -5.97 -1.68
CA ASP A 32 -17.33 -6.15 -1.81
C ASP A 32 -17.03 -6.96 -3.08
N LYS A 33 -16.64 -6.26 -4.13
CA LYS A 33 -16.30 -6.91 -5.41
C LYS A 33 -14.88 -7.47 -5.42
N GLY A 34 -14.10 -7.20 -4.36
CA GLY A 34 -12.66 -7.49 -4.35
C GLY A 34 -11.92 -6.74 -5.45
N SER A 35 -10.62 -6.97 -5.55
CA SER A 35 -9.80 -6.56 -6.69
C SER A 35 -8.70 -7.59 -6.91
N ASP A 36 -8.18 -7.66 -8.13
CA ASP A 36 -7.04 -8.53 -8.43
C ASP A 36 -5.83 -8.18 -7.54
N TYR A 37 -5.62 -6.91 -7.24
CA TYR A 37 -4.56 -6.47 -6.31
C TYR A 37 -4.77 -6.96 -4.87
N ALA A 38 -6.02 -6.99 -4.39
CA ALA A 38 -6.33 -7.53 -3.07
C ALA A 38 -6.15 -9.05 -3.03
N ALA A 39 -6.52 -9.74 -4.11
CA ALA A 39 -6.32 -11.18 -4.25
C ALA A 39 -4.82 -11.54 -4.33
N GLU A 40 -4.02 -10.80 -5.12
CA GLU A 40 -2.55 -10.93 -5.16
C GLU A 40 -1.94 -10.71 -3.76
N GLY A 41 -2.41 -9.71 -3.03
CA GLY A 41 -2.00 -9.45 -1.65
C GLY A 41 -2.30 -10.62 -0.73
N THR A 42 -3.49 -11.21 -0.84
CA THR A 42 -3.88 -12.39 -0.03
C THR A 42 -2.97 -13.58 -0.30
N ASP A 43 -2.66 -13.88 -1.57
CA ASP A 43 -1.73 -14.93 -1.94
C ASP A 43 -0.32 -14.68 -1.36
N ALA A 44 0.13 -13.42 -1.42
CA ALA A 44 1.43 -13.03 -0.87
C ALA A 44 1.51 -13.15 0.66
N HIS A 45 0.43 -12.82 1.41
CA HIS A 45 0.36 -13.06 2.85
C HIS A 45 0.41 -14.57 3.17
N ALA A 46 -0.33 -15.41 2.44
CA ALA A 46 -0.30 -16.85 2.66
C ALA A 46 1.10 -17.45 2.44
N LEU A 47 1.82 -17.00 1.40
CA LEU A 47 3.19 -17.43 1.15
C LEU A 47 4.17 -16.88 2.19
N GLY A 48 4.00 -15.63 2.63
CA GLY A 48 4.79 -15.02 3.71
C GLY A 48 4.62 -15.72 5.04
N GLU A 49 3.38 -16.04 5.41
CA GLU A 49 3.04 -16.85 6.58
C GLU A 49 3.75 -18.21 6.55
N PHE A 50 3.63 -18.94 5.44
CA PHE A 50 4.26 -20.24 5.25
C PHE A 50 5.78 -20.17 5.45
N LYS A 51 6.44 -19.21 4.79
CA LYS A 51 7.89 -19.03 4.86
C LYS A 51 8.36 -18.68 6.27
N LEU A 52 7.66 -17.73 6.92
CA LEU A 52 8.01 -17.32 8.27
C LEU A 52 7.82 -18.47 9.27
N LYS A 53 6.72 -19.23 9.18
CA LYS A 53 6.51 -20.42 10.02
C LYS A 53 7.60 -21.45 9.80
N THR A 54 7.94 -21.73 8.56
CA THR A 54 9.00 -22.70 8.20
C THR A 54 10.36 -22.26 8.77
N ALA A 55 10.70 -20.98 8.64
CA ALA A 55 11.95 -20.41 9.14
C ALA A 55 12.05 -20.46 10.68
N LEU A 56 10.93 -20.37 11.38
CA LEU A 56 10.83 -20.52 12.84
C LEU A 56 10.70 -21.98 13.30
N GLY A 57 10.70 -22.95 12.40
CA GLY A 57 10.53 -24.36 12.72
C GLY A 57 9.11 -24.75 13.18
N LEU A 58 8.11 -23.93 12.84
CA LEU A 58 6.71 -24.17 13.15
C LEU A 58 6.05 -25.02 12.05
N PRO A 59 5.03 -25.83 12.37
CA PRO A 59 4.26 -26.55 11.36
C PRO A 59 3.59 -25.60 10.37
N ALA A 60 3.77 -25.84 9.07
CA ALA A 60 3.16 -25.07 8.01
C ALA A 60 2.90 -25.95 6.78
N GLU A 61 1.82 -25.66 6.04
CA GLU A 61 1.53 -26.30 4.77
C GLU A 61 1.92 -25.34 3.65
N ASP A 62 2.57 -25.87 2.61
CA ASP A 62 3.01 -25.09 1.46
C ASP A 62 1.78 -24.66 0.61
N PRO A 63 1.47 -23.37 0.51
CA PRO A 63 0.32 -22.89 -0.24
C PRO A 63 0.58 -22.78 -1.75
N THR A 64 1.80 -22.92 -2.23
CA THR A 64 2.26 -22.54 -3.57
C THR A 64 1.38 -23.10 -4.68
N GLU A 65 0.94 -24.36 -4.60
CA GLU A 65 0.07 -24.99 -5.61
C GLU A 65 -1.33 -24.36 -5.70
N SER A 66 -1.79 -23.70 -4.63
CA SER A 66 -3.12 -23.09 -4.54
C SER A 66 -3.14 -21.61 -4.88
N LEU A 67 -1.97 -20.95 -4.95
CA LEU A 67 -1.85 -19.52 -5.20
C LEU A 67 -2.09 -19.20 -6.68
N LYS A 68 -3.08 -18.35 -6.95
CA LYS A 68 -3.40 -17.89 -8.31
C LYS A 68 -2.35 -16.91 -8.85
N TRP A 69 -1.78 -16.09 -7.98
CA TRP A 69 -0.89 -14.97 -8.31
C TRP A 69 0.58 -15.27 -8.01
N TYR A 70 0.93 -16.55 -7.77
CA TYR A 70 2.30 -16.94 -7.51
C TYR A 70 3.26 -16.46 -8.60
N SER A 71 4.37 -15.88 -8.18
CA SER A 71 5.44 -15.44 -9.08
C SER A 71 6.79 -15.49 -8.35
N GLU A 72 7.90 -15.51 -9.11
CA GLU A 72 9.23 -15.44 -8.51
C GLU A 72 9.47 -14.14 -7.73
N GLU A 73 8.87 -13.02 -8.18
CA GLU A 73 8.92 -11.76 -7.43
C GLU A 73 8.23 -11.90 -6.06
N MET A 74 7.07 -12.56 -6.02
CA MET A 74 6.37 -12.83 -4.75
C MET A 74 7.20 -13.75 -3.86
N GLU A 75 7.85 -14.76 -4.45
CA GLU A 75 8.76 -15.67 -3.76
C GLU A 75 9.93 -14.93 -3.10
N ASP A 76 10.60 -14.03 -3.83
CA ASP A 76 11.70 -13.21 -3.34
C ASP A 76 11.23 -12.23 -2.24
N CYS A 77 10.09 -11.56 -2.47
CA CYS A 77 9.52 -10.59 -1.53
C CYS A 77 9.15 -11.23 -0.18
N THR A 78 8.54 -12.41 -0.23
CA THR A 78 8.11 -13.13 0.99
C THR A 78 9.28 -13.79 1.71
N SER A 79 10.34 -14.20 0.99
CA SER A 79 11.60 -14.65 1.61
C SER A 79 12.27 -13.52 2.38
N GLY A 80 12.39 -12.34 1.74
CA GLY A 80 12.95 -11.16 2.40
C GLY A 80 12.14 -10.70 3.62
N TYR A 81 10.81 -10.86 3.59
CA TYR A 81 9.97 -10.62 4.76
C TYR A 81 10.30 -11.58 5.91
N ALA A 82 10.40 -12.87 5.64
CA ALA A 82 10.74 -13.87 6.66
C ALA A 82 12.14 -13.61 7.25
N GLU A 83 13.14 -13.28 6.42
CA GLU A 83 14.48 -12.91 6.87
C GLU A 83 14.45 -11.68 7.77
N TYR A 84 13.73 -10.62 7.38
CA TYR A 84 13.58 -9.42 8.19
C TYR A 84 12.95 -9.71 9.56
N VAL A 85 11.89 -10.52 9.61
CA VAL A 85 11.25 -10.88 10.87
C VAL A 85 12.22 -11.67 11.77
N LEU A 86 13.01 -12.60 11.21
CA LEU A 86 14.02 -13.33 11.98
C LEU A 86 15.07 -12.39 12.58
N GLU A 87 15.52 -11.38 11.86
CA GLU A 87 16.43 -10.34 12.39
C GLU A 87 15.79 -9.61 13.58
N GLN A 88 14.50 -9.30 13.51
CA GLN A 88 13.78 -8.67 14.62
C GLN A 88 13.60 -9.60 15.82
N VAL A 89 13.45 -10.92 15.61
CA VAL A 89 13.42 -11.93 16.67
C VAL A 89 14.78 -12.01 17.37
N GLU A 90 15.88 -12.06 16.62
CA GLU A 90 17.22 -12.06 17.20
C GLU A 90 17.50 -10.77 17.99
N ALA A 91 17.09 -9.61 17.48
CA ALA A 91 17.19 -8.34 18.22
C ALA A 91 16.35 -8.35 19.52
N ALA A 92 15.19 -9.01 19.52
CA ALA A 92 14.39 -9.17 20.74
C ALA A 92 15.06 -10.06 21.79
N LYS A 93 15.80 -11.07 21.37
CA LYS A 93 16.57 -11.98 22.26
C LYS A 93 17.70 -11.29 23.00
N GLU A 94 18.15 -10.12 22.53
CA GLU A 94 19.18 -9.35 23.25
C GLU A 94 18.66 -8.81 24.60
N THR A 95 17.35 -8.56 24.71
CA THR A 95 16.71 -7.96 25.89
C THR A 95 15.79 -8.92 26.64
N CYS A 96 15.29 -9.98 25.99
CA CYS A 96 14.36 -10.94 26.54
C CYS A 96 14.81 -12.36 26.19
N ALA A 97 14.95 -13.23 27.19
CA ALA A 97 15.45 -14.60 26.99
C ALA A 97 14.51 -15.49 26.16
N ASP A 98 13.21 -15.21 26.21
CA ASP A 98 12.13 -16.00 25.62
C ASP A 98 11.09 -15.12 24.91
N PRO A 99 11.46 -14.38 23.87
CA PRO A 99 10.49 -13.59 23.11
C PRO A 99 9.46 -14.50 22.45
N VAL A 100 8.19 -14.12 22.51
CA VAL A 100 7.10 -14.84 21.85
C VAL A 100 6.88 -14.25 20.47
N VAL A 101 6.79 -15.12 19.45
CA VAL A 101 6.49 -14.74 18.06
C VAL A 101 5.13 -15.32 17.69
N LEU A 102 4.23 -14.45 17.28
CA LEU A 102 2.88 -14.82 16.82
C LEU A 102 2.73 -14.40 15.36
N ILE A 103 2.20 -15.31 14.55
CA ILE A 103 2.03 -15.12 13.10
C ILE A 103 0.54 -15.22 12.81
N GLU A 104 0.02 -14.32 11.96
CA GLU A 104 -1.40 -14.22 11.62
C GLU A 104 -2.29 -14.20 12.88
N GLN A 105 -1.85 -13.40 13.86
CA GLN A 105 -2.50 -13.35 15.16
C GLN A 105 -3.74 -12.46 15.13
N ARG A 106 -4.88 -13.07 15.45
CA ARG A 106 -6.09 -12.30 15.71
C ARG A 106 -5.93 -11.48 16.99
N VAL A 107 -6.14 -10.19 16.89
CA VAL A 107 -6.10 -9.22 17.98
C VAL A 107 -7.44 -8.52 18.12
N ASP A 108 -7.85 -8.25 19.36
CA ASP A 108 -9.11 -7.63 19.73
C ASP A 108 -8.81 -6.25 20.36
N PHE A 109 -9.31 -5.19 19.76
CA PHE A 109 -9.21 -3.83 20.28
C PHE A 109 -10.61 -3.22 20.54
N SER A 110 -11.57 -4.10 20.83
CA SER A 110 -12.97 -3.72 21.09
C SER A 110 -13.17 -2.85 22.33
N ARG A 111 -12.16 -2.73 23.19
CA ARG A 111 -12.13 -1.78 24.28
C ARG A 111 -12.31 -0.33 23.82
N TRP A 112 -11.78 -0.01 22.64
CA TRP A 112 -11.84 1.35 22.07
C TRP A 112 -12.74 1.44 20.85
N VAL A 113 -12.89 0.36 20.11
CA VAL A 113 -13.62 0.32 18.83
C VAL A 113 -14.68 -0.76 18.90
N GLU A 114 -15.94 -0.40 18.95
CA GLU A 114 -17.03 -1.38 19.06
C GLU A 114 -16.94 -2.47 17.98
N GLN A 115 -16.87 -3.74 18.41
CA GLN A 115 -16.63 -4.91 17.56
C GLN A 115 -15.30 -4.83 16.78
N GLY A 116 -14.31 -4.08 17.28
CA GLY A 116 -13.03 -3.88 16.63
C GLY A 116 -12.12 -5.11 16.82
N PHE A 117 -11.72 -5.71 15.74
CA PHE A 117 -10.72 -6.77 15.68
C PHE A 117 -9.99 -6.77 14.34
N GLY A 118 -8.87 -7.44 14.30
CA GLY A 118 -8.10 -7.66 13.07
C GLY A 118 -7.13 -8.82 13.21
N THR A 119 -6.37 -9.10 12.17
CA THR A 119 -5.30 -10.07 12.16
C THR A 119 -4.00 -9.33 11.85
N ALA A 120 -3.02 -9.44 12.74
CA ALA A 120 -1.69 -8.88 12.55
C ALA A 120 -0.77 -9.95 11.98
N ASP A 121 -0.01 -9.63 10.95
CA ASP A 121 0.81 -10.58 10.21
C ASP A 121 1.91 -11.19 11.10
N CYS A 122 2.60 -10.33 11.87
CA CYS A 122 3.58 -10.79 12.86
C CYS A 122 3.60 -9.88 14.09
N ILE A 123 3.62 -10.50 15.27
CA ILE A 123 3.80 -9.82 16.56
C ILE A 123 4.96 -10.49 17.27
N ILE A 124 5.92 -9.70 17.77
CA ILE A 124 7.03 -10.17 18.60
C ILE A 124 6.90 -9.48 19.96
N ILE A 125 6.74 -10.31 21.01
CA ILE A 125 6.55 -9.85 22.39
C ILE A 125 7.83 -10.12 23.15
N ALA A 126 8.39 -9.10 23.73
CA ALA A 126 9.57 -9.16 24.59
C ALA A 126 9.46 -8.09 25.68
N ASP A 127 10.17 -8.29 26.79
CA ASP A 127 10.29 -7.26 27.80
C ASP A 127 10.84 -5.95 27.19
N GLY A 128 10.27 -4.83 27.60
CA GLY A 128 10.57 -3.48 27.11
C GLY A 128 9.88 -3.13 25.80
N THR A 129 9.72 -4.04 24.85
CA THR A 129 9.23 -3.66 23.52
C THR A 129 8.32 -4.72 22.88
N LEU A 130 7.09 -4.30 22.55
CA LEU A 130 6.19 -5.01 21.66
C LEU A 130 6.48 -4.58 20.20
N ARG A 131 6.73 -5.54 19.30
CA ARG A 131 6.91 -5.26 17.87
C ARG A 131 5.73 -5.80 17.07
N VAL A 132 5.17 -4.96 16.19
CA VAL A 132 4.14 -5.35 15.23
C VAL A 132 4.67 -5.09 13.82
N ILE A 133 4.70 -6.12 13.00
CA ILE A 133 5.25 -6.06 11.64
C ILE A 133 4.15 -6.46 10.67
N ASP A 134 3.88 -5.60 9.70
CA ASP A 134 2.84 -5.77 8.69
C ASP A 134 3.48 -5.82 7.30
N TYR A 135 3.15 -6.86 6.55
CA TYR A 135 3.64 -7.10 5.20
C TYR A 135 2.73 -6.43 4.17
N LYS A 136 3.29 -5.64 3.28
CA LYS A 136 2.56 -4.97 2.20
C LYS A 136 3.13 -5.37 0.84
N HIS A 137 2.40 -6.18 0.08
CA HIS A 137 2.84 -6.64 -1.24
C HIS A 137 2.59 -5.61 -2.35
N GLY A 138 1.65 -4.68 -2.15
CA GLY A 138 1.21 -3.74 -3.17
C GLY A 138 2.26 -2.74 -3.65
N LEU A 139 2.24 -2.43 -4.96
CA LEU A 139 3.08 -1.39 -5.60
C LEU A 139 2.45 0.01 -5.56
N GLY A 140 1.13 0.10 -5.34
CA GLY A 140 0.37 1.33 -5.57
C GLY A 140 0.75 2.47 -4.63
N VAL A 141 0.44 2.35 -3.35
CA VAL A 141 0.63 3.40 -2.36
C VAL A 141 1.84 3.07 -1.49
N LEU A 142 2.72 4.06 -1.28
CA LEU A 142 3.79 3.96 -0.29
C LEU A 142 3.19 4.10 1.11
N VAL A 143 3.35 3.10 1.97
CA VAL A 143 2.76 3.08 3.30
C VAL A 143 3.82 3.45 4.35
N SER A 144 3.53 4.44 5.20
CA SER A 144 4.35 4.79 6.36
C SER A 144 3.82 4.11 7.62
N ALA A 145 4.73 3.71 8.51
CA ALA A 145 4.37 3.25 9.85
C ALA A 145 4.08 4.41 10.81
N GLU A 146 4.61 5.62 10.51
CA GLU A 146 4.43 6.78 11.36
C GLU A 146 2.96 7.21 11.43
N GLY A 147 2.40 7.21 12.62
CA GLY A 147 1.00 7.57 12.84
C GLY A 147 -0.01 6.62 12.17
N ASN A 148 0.41 5.45 11.69
CA ASN A 148 -0.45 4.54 10.95
C ASN A 148 -1.51 3.91 11.86
N PRO A 149 -2.81 4.20 11.66
CA PRO A 149 -3.86 3.77 12.58
C PRO A 149 -4.13 2.27 12.52
N GLN A 150 -3.84 1.57 11.40
CA GLN A 150 -3.93 0.12 11.31
C GLN A 150 -2.93 -0.51 12.29
N MET A 151 -1.69 -0.05 12.24
CA MET A 151 -0.62 -0.55 13.10
C MET A 151 -0.88 -0.24 14.58
N GLN A 152 -1.40 0.96 14.86
CA GLN A 152 -1.79 1.34 16.22
C GLN A 152 -2.93 0.48 16.77
N CYS A 153 -3.97 0.17 15.96
CA CYS A 153 -5.04 -0.73 16.35
C CYS A 153 -4.54 -2.16 16.64
N TYR A 154 -3.66 -2.69 15.79
CA TYR A 154 -3.06 -4.01 16.04
C TYR A 154 -2.23 -4.03 17.32
N SER A 155 -1.47 -2.98 17.55
CA SER A 155 -0.65 -2.82 18.75
C SER A 155 -1.50 -2.74 20.03
N LEU A 156 -2.61 -2.00 20.01
CA LEU A 156 -3.55 -1.95 21.12
C LEU A 156 -4.14 -3.33 21.45
N GLY A 157 -4.57 -4.06 20.42
CA GLY A 157 -5.10 -5.42 20.62
C GLY A 157 -4.04 -6.42 21.11
N ALA A 158 -2.79 -6.25 20.70
CA ALA A 158 -1.67 -7.06 21.22
C ALA A 158 -1.35 -6.71 22.69
N LEU A 159 -1.36 -5.43 23.06
CA LEU A 159 -1.19 -5.02 24.45
C LEU A 159 -2.30 -5.57 25.37
N GLU A 160 -3.56 -5.57 24.94
CA GLU A 160 -4.67 -6.19 25.71
C GLU A 160 -4.44 -7.67 26.01
N LEU A 161 -3.74 -8.40 25.14
CA LEU A 161 -3.42 -9.82 25.34
C LEU A 161 -2.20 -10.04 26.23
N PHE A 162 -1.18 -9.18 26.18
CA PHE A 162 0.15 -9.50 26.68
C PHE A 162 0.74 -8.53 27.69
N ASP A 163 0.19 -7.31 27.86
CA ASP A 163 0.72 -6.30 28.79
C ASP A 163 0.74 -6.75 30.26
N ALA A 164 -0.15 -7.67 30.63
CA ALA A 164 -0.16 -8.27 31.97
C ALA A 164 0.91 -9.36 32.18
N LEU A 165 1.54 -9.84 31.11
CA LEU A 165 2.48 -10.96 31.13
C LEU A 165 3.92 -10.51 30.88
N TYR A 166 4.12 -9.38 30.20
CA TYR A 166 5.42 -8.82 29.83
C TYR A 166 5.48 -7.37 30.29
N ASP A 167 6.66 -6.93 30.70
CA ASP A 167 6.90 -5.52 31.05
C ASP A 167 7.16 -4.69 29.79
N ILE A 168 6.09 -4.21 29.18
CA ILE A 168 6.12 -3.49 27.90
C ILE A 168 6.03 -1.99 28.13
N ASP A 169 7.07 -1.26 27.74
CA ASP A 169 7.12 0.21 27.83
C ASP A 169 6.89 0.88 26.46
N LYS A 170 7.29 0.20 25.39
CA LYS A 170 7.37 0.74 24.06
C LYS A 170 6.76 -0.21 23.02
N VAL A 171 6.15 0.39 21.99
CA VAL A 171 5.63 -0.32 20.83
C VAL A 171 6.40 0.12 19.59
N SER A 172 6.92 -0.85 18.84
CA SER A 172 7.59 -0.64 17.56
C SER A 172 6.72 -1.22 16.45
N MET A 173 6.31 -0.39 15.52
CA MET A 173 5.43 -0.73 14.41
C MET A 173 6.20 -0.65 13.10
N THR A 174 6.22 -1.72 12.31
CA THR A 174 6.94 -1.76 11.03
C THR A 174 6.03 -2.15 9.89
N ILE A 175 6.07 -1.36 8.83
CA ILE A 175 5.53 -1.71 7.50
C ILE A 175 6.69 -2.23 6.65
N TYR A 176 6.62 -3.49 6.23
CA TYR A 176 7.56 -4.11 5.32
C TYR A 176 6.93 -4.20 3.92
N GLN A 177 7.39 -3.36 2.98
CA GLN A 177 6.84 -3.23 1.63
C GLN A 177 7.96 -3.40 0.58
N PRO A 178 8.38 -4.64 0.28
CA PRO A 178 9.60 -4.93 -0.49
C PRO A 178 9.54 -4.44 -1.93
N ARG A 179 8.41 -4.55 -2.62
CA ARG A 179 8.24 -4.07 -4.01
C ARG A 179 8.42 -2.55 -4.15
N ARG A 180 8.34 -1.82 -3.05
CA ARG A 180 8.60 -0.37 -2.96
C ARG A 180 9.95 -0.06 -2.33
N GLN A 181 10.76 -1.08 -1.99
CA GLN A 181 12.01 -0.94 -1.24
C GLN A 181 11.80 -0.12 0.05
N ASN A 182 10.68 -0.34 0.72
CA ASN A 182 10.25 0.43 1.87
C ASN A 182 10.19 -0.46 3.11
N VAL A 183 10.98 -0.10 4.10
CA VAL A 183 10.88 -0.61 5.47
C VAL A 183 10.71 0.61 6.35
N SER A 184 9.47 0.86 6.78
CA SER A 184 9.12 2.02 7.59
C SER A 184 8.84 1.57 9.00
N THR A 185 9.59 2.08 9.98
CA THR A 185 9.40 1.77 11.40
C THR A 185 9.07 3.04 12.17
N TYR A 186 8.11 2.93 13.06
CA TYR A 186 7.70 3.98 13.99
C TYR A 186 7.60 3.42 15.41
N GLU A 187 8.20 4.13 16.36
CA GLU A 187 8.17 3.76 17.77
C GLU A 187 7.36 4.78 18.57
N ILE A 188 6.57 4.28 19.51
CA ILE A 188 5.74 5.10 20.40
C ILE A 188 5.78 4.50 21.80
N SER A 189 5.70 5.32 22.85
CA SER A 189 5.51 4.80 24.20
C SER A 189 4.12 4.17 24.36
N LYS A 190 4.01 3.19 25.25
CA LYS A 190 2.71 2.58 25.57
C LYS A 190 1.69 3.62 26.03
N GLU A 191 2.12 4.56 26.85
CA GLU A 191 1.29 5.65 27.38
C GLU A 191 0.76 6.56 26.27
N ASP A 192 1.61 6.94 25.31
CA ASP A 192 1.19 7.78 24.18
C ASP A 192 0.23 7.05 23.25
N LEU A 193 0.43 5.74 23.04
CA LEU A 193 -0.49 4.90 22.27
C LEU A 193 -1.87 4.82 22.95
N TYR A 194 -1.92 4.59 24.26
CA TYR A 194 -3.18 4.59 25.01
C TYR A 194 -3.85 5.98 25.01
N ARG A 195 -3.07 7.04 25.11
CA ARG A 195 -3.60 8.41 25.01
C ARG A 195 -4.24 8.64 23.64
N TRP A 196 -3.57 8.27 22.56
CA TRP A 196 -4.15 8.34 21.22
C TRP A 196 -5.44 7.51 21.13
N ALA A 197 -5.45 6.33 21.72
CA ALA A 197 -6.62 5.45 21.70
C ALA A 197 -7.82 6.07 22.43
N ASP A 198 -7.60 6.72 23.56
CA ASP A 198 -8.67 7.32 24.36
C ASP A 198 -9.11 8.69 23.82
N GLU A 199 -8.20 9.50 23.31
CA GLU A 199 -8.48 10.88 22.86
C GLU A 199 -8.92 10.97 21.39
N VAL A 200 -8.45 10.06 20.52
CA VAL A 200 -8.68 10.11 19.07
C VAL A 200 -9.45 8.88 18.56
N LEU A 201 -8.94 7.68 18.83
CA LEU A 201 -9.52 6.46 18.27
C LEU A 201 -10.94 6.23 18.76
N LYS A 202 -11.14 6.18 20.08
CA LYS A 202 -12.42 5.84 20.69
C LYS A 202 -13.56 6.80 20.33
N PRO A 203 -13.41 8.13 20.51
CA PRO A 203 -14.49 9.07 20.18
C PRO A 203 -14.82 9.06 18.67
N THR A 204 -13.81 8.88 17.81
CA THR A 204 -14.05 8.80 16.36
C THR A 204 -14.68 7.48 15.96
N ALA A 205 -14.31 6.37 16.60
CA ALA A 205 -14.93 5.07 16.38
C ALA A 205 -16.40 5.05 16.78
N GLU A 206 -16.78 5.72 17.87
CA GLU A 206 -18.19 5.88 18.28
C GLU A 206 -19.01 6.59 17.21
N LEU A 207 -18.49 7.68 16.62
CA LEU A 207 -19.12 8.38 15.49
C LEU A 207 -19.21 7.47 14.26
N ALA A 208 -18.13 6.78 13.94
CA ALA A 208 -18.06 5.91 12.76
C ALA A 208 -19.01 4.71 12.90
N PHE A 209 -19.14 4.13 14.09
CA PHE A 209 -20.05 3.02 14.36
C PHE A 209 -21.51 3.46 14.31
N ALA A 210 -21.82 4.66 14.78
CA ALA A 210 -23.15 5.27 14.64
C ALA A 210 -23.46 5.69 13.19
N GLY A 211 -22.46 5.92 12.37
CA GLY A 211 -22.61 6.50 11.02
C GLY A 211 -22.75 8.02 11.03
N ASP A 212 -22.37 8.63 12.13
CA ASP A 212 -22.44 10.07 12.39
C ASP A 212 -21.12 10.78 12.03
N GLY A 213 -21.12 12.11 12.11
CA GLY A 213 -19.98 12.95 11.79
C GLY A 213 -20.05 13.53 10.37
N ASN A 214 -18.95 14.12 9.93
CA ASN A 214 -18.89 14.81 8.64
C ASN A 214 -18.26 13.92 7.57
N PHE A 215 -18.82 13.99 6.35
CA PHE A 215 -18.16 13.45 5.18
C PHE A 215 -16.99 14.36 4.79
N LEU A 216 -15.78 13.83 4.83
CA LEU A 216 -14.55 14.56 4.48
C LEU A 216 -13.86 13.88 3.30
N CYS A 217 -13.43 14.69 2.32
CA CYS A 217 -12.68 14.23 1.15
C CYS A 217 -11.19 14.33 1.41
N GLY A 218 -10.44 13.30 1.00
CA GLY A 218 -8.98 13.22 1.08
C GLY A 218 -8.46 11.93 0.44
N GLU A 219 -7.17 11.63 0.66
CA GLU A 219 -6.49 10.46 0.09
C GLU A 219 -7.18 9.13 0.45
N TRP A 220 -7.76 9.04 1.64
CA TRP A 220 -8.54 7.89 2.10
C TRP A 220 -9.76 7.58 1.22
N CYS A 221 -10.21 8.53 0.38
CA CYS A 221 -11.30 8.28 -0.58
C CYS A 221 -10.92 7.25 -1.65
N GLY A 222 -9.63 7.07 -1.95
CA GLY A 222 -9.15 6.06 -2.89
C GLY A 222 -9.62 4.64 -2.56
N PHE A 223 -9.72 4.33 -1.26
CA PHE A 223 -10.14 3.03 -0.73
C PHE A 223 -11.62 2.97 -0.30
N CYS A 224 -12.39 4.02 -0.56
CA CYS A 224 -13.81 4.07 -0.21
C CYS A 224 -14.69 3.39 -1.28
N LYS A 225 -15.52 2.44 -0.88
CA LYS A 225 -16.45 1.76 -1.81
C LYS A 225 -17.45 2.72 -2.46
N ALA A 226 -17.81 3.81 -1.76
CA ALA A 226 -18.72 4.84 -2.24
C ALA A 226 -18.05 5.96 -3.05
N LYS A 227 -16.74 5.86 -3.32
CA LYS A 227 -15.92 6.94 -3.91
C LYS A 227 -16.47 7.54 -5.20
N ASN A 228 -17.17 6.74 -6.01
CA ASN A 228 -17.67 7.14 -7.32
C ASN A 228 -19.00 7.94 -7.23
N GLU A 229 -19.75 7.76 -6.16
CA GLU A 229 -21.08 8.38 -5.97
C GLU A 229 -21.08 9.34 -4.78
N CYS A 230 -19.94 9.52 -4.10
CA CYS A 230 -19.84 10.37 -2.91
C CYS A 230 -19.98 11.85 -3.28
N ARG A 231 -21.05 12.47 -2.79
CA ARG A 231 -21.32 13.90 -3.01
C ARG A 231 -20.24 14.78 -2.42
N ALA A 232 -19.78 14.52 -1.21
CA ALA A 232 -18.73 15.32 -0.57
C ALA A 232 -17.41 15.29 -1.37
N ARG A 233 -17.04 14.12 -1.94
CA ARG A 233 -15.88 14.00 -2.83
C ARG A 233 -16.07 14.79 -4.12
N ALA A 234 -17.26 14.69 -4.73
CA ALA A 234 -17.58 15.44 -5.94
C ALA A 234 -17.56 16.95 -5.69
N GLU A 235 -18.17 17.43 -4.61
CA GLU A 235 -18.19 18.85 -4.26
C GLU A 235 -16.79 19.41 -4.00
N ALA A 236 -15.94 18.67 -3.28
CA ALA A 236 -14.55 19.06 -3.00
C ALA A 236 -13.74 19.21 -4.30
N ASN A 237 -13.86 18.25 -5.22
CA ASN A 237 -13.13 18.27 -6.50
C ASN A 237 -13.69 19.33 -7.48
N LEU A 238 -15.02 19.48 -7.56
CA LEU A 238 -15.64 20.51 -8.38
C LEU A 238 -15.33 21.92 -7.85
N LYS A 239 -15.25 22.11 -6.52
CA LYS A 239 -14.85 23.37 -5.91
C LYS A 239 -13.42 23.74 -6.27
N LEU A 240 -12.51 22.78 -6.37
CA LEU A 240 -11.16 23.01 -6.85
C LEU A 240 -11.16 23.45 -8.33
N ALA A 241 -11.97 22.80 -9.17
CA ALA A 241 -12.11 23.16 -10.58
C ALA A 241 -12.83 24.51 -10.78
N GLN A 242 -13.63 24.95 -9.81
CA GLN A 242 -14.31 26.25 -9.76
C GLN A 242 -13.45 27.35 -9.13
N HIS A 243 -12.17 27.09 -8.84
CA HIS A 243 -11.29 28.14 -8.35
C HIS A 243 -11.35 29.29 -9.33
N ASP A 244 -12.05 30.35 -8.91
CA ASP A 244 -12.42 31.49 -9.73
C ASP A 244 -11.18 31.98 -10.48
N PHE A 245 -11.23 31.90 -11.80
CA PHE A 245 -10.31 32.63 -12.66
C PHE A 245 -10.56 34.14 -12.49
N LYS A 246 -10.14 34.63 -11.34
CA LYS A 246 -10.19 36.06 -11.01
C LYS A 246 -9.17 36.79 -11.86
N LEU A 247 -9.44 38.04 -12.18
CA LEU A 247 -8.44 38.92 -12.75
C LEU A 247 -7.29 39.14 -11.75
N PRO A 248 -6.02 39.06 -12.19
CA PRO A 248 -5.54 38.99 -13.58
C PRO A 248 -5.77 37.62 -14.22
N PRO A 249 -5.77 37.52 -15.59
CA PRO A 249 -6.10 36.30 -16.33
C PRO A 249 -5.03 35.17 -16.19
N LEU A 250 -3.95 35.40 -15.49
CA LEU A 250 -2.90 34.44 -15.22
C LEU A 250 -2.87 34.09 -13.72
N LEU A 251 -2.65 32.81 -13.43
CA LEU A 251 -2.45 32.33 -12.07
C LEU A 251 -1.14 32.89 -11.49
N THR A 252 -1.18 33.24 -10.22
CA THR A 252 0.03 33.54 -9.43
C THR A 252 0.71 32.23 -9.02
N ASP A 253 2.01 32.30 -8.68
CA ASP A 253 2.76 31.14 -8.20
C ASP A 253 2.10 30.51 -6.95
N THR A 254 1.58 31.33 -6.03
CA THR A 254 0.87 30.85 -4.83
C THR A 254 -0.42 30.10 -5.17
N GLU A 255 -1.15 30.51 -6.20
CA GLU A 255 -2.34 29.78 -6.67
C GLU A 255 -1.94 28.46 -7.32
N ILE A 256 -0.84 28.43 -8.07
CA ILE A 256 -0.28 27.20 -8.65
C ILE A 256 0.14 26.23 -7.55
N GLU A 257 0.81 26.69 -6.48
CA GLU A 257 1.20 25.87 -5.34
C GLU A 257 -0.02 25.21 -4.66
N VAL A 258 -1.10 25.96 -4.45
CA VAL A 258 -2.36 25.43 -3.90
C VAL A 258 -2.99 24.36 -4.82
N ILE A 259 -2.95 24.58 -6.13
CA ILE A 259 -3.48 23.65 -7.13
C ILE A 259 -2.63 22.37 -7.15
N LEU A 260 -1.30 22.49 -7.15
CA LEU A 260 -0.38 21.33 -7.15
C LEU A 260 -0.63 20.37 -5.99
N GLY A 261 -0.96 20.90 -4.81
CA GLY A 261 -1.29 20.06 -3.64
C GLY A 261 -2.60 19.26 -3.76
N LYS A 262 -3.43 19.52 -4.80
CA LYS A 262 -4.78 18.93 -4.92
C LYS A 262 -5.09 18.34 -6.29
N VAL A 263 -4.27 18.60 -7.29
CA VAL A 263 -4.57 18.22 -8.69
C VAL A 263 -4.62 16.71 -8.89
N ASP A 264 -3.80 15.96 -8.17
CA ASP A 264 -3.75 14.50 -8.26
C ASP A 264 -5.06 13.86 -7.79
N GLU A 265 -5.68 14.39 -6.73
CA GLU A 265 -7.00 13.92 -6.27
C GLU A 265 -8.10 14.24 -7.30
N LEU A 266 -8.04 15.39 -7.93
CA LEU A 266 -8.97 15.78 -9.02
C LEU A 266 -8.83 14.83 -10.21
N VAL A 267 -7.60 14.50 -10.62
CA VAL A 267 -7.33 13.56 -11.72
C VAL A 267 -7.82 12.16 -11.37
N SER A 268 -7.54 11.71 -10.15
CA SER A 268 -8.01 10.42 -9.63
C SER A 268 -9.54 10.34 -9.62
N TRP A 269 -10.21 11.36 -9.09
CA TRP A 269 -11.67 11.42 -9.08
C TRP A 269 -12.26 11.41 -10.50
N ALA A 270 -11.71 12.19 -11.43
CA ALA A 270 -12.17 12.21 -12.82
C ALA A 270 -12.02 10.84 -13.50
N SER A 271 -10.96 10.09 -13.19
CA SER A 271 -10.75 8.73 -13.67
C SER A 271 -11.77 7.75 -13.09
N ASP A 272 -12.00 7.81 -11.78
CA ASP A 272 -13.00 7.00 -11.08
C ASP A 272 -14.41 7.17 -11.67
N ILE A 273 -14.80 8.42 -11.96
CA ILE A 273 -16.12 8.72 -12.59
C ILE A 273 -16.22 8.09 -13.99
N LYS A 274 -15.16 8.18 -14.81
CA LYS A 274 -15.15 7.58 -16.14
C LYS A 274 -15.24 6.07 -16.09
N GLU A 275 -14.48 5.45 -15.20
CA GLU A 275 -14.49 4.00 -15.03
C GLU A 275 -15.86 3.51 -14.51
N TYR A 276 -16.41 4.18 -13.51
CA TYR A 276 -17.75 3.87 -12.99
C TYR A 276 -18.81 3.98 -14.09
N ALA A 277 -18.78 5.08 -14.86
CA ALA A 277 -19.74 5.27 -15.95
C ALA A 277 -19.63 4.17 -17.02
N LEU A 278 -18.41 3.74 -17.37
CA LEU A 278 -18.18 2.63 -18.30
C LEU A 278 -18.74 1.31 -17.76
N GLN A 279 -18.45 0.98 -16.50
CA GLN A 279 -18.93 -0.25 -15.87
C GLN A 279 -20.46 -0.29 -15.80
N GLN A 280 -21.10 0.83 -15.46
CA GLN A 280 -22.54 0.95 -15.45
C GLN A 280 -23.14 0.80 -16.86
N ALA A 281 -22.48 1.39 -17.88
CA ALA A 281 -22.92 1.26 -19.27
C ALA A 281 -22.80 -0.19 -19.79
N LEU A 282 -21.72 -0.92 -19.42
CA LEU A 282 -21.55 -2.34 -19.71
C LEU A 282 -22.63 -3.19 -19.04
N SER A 283 -23.17 -2.75 -17.89
CA SER A 283 -24.29 -3.38 -17.18
C SER A 283 -25.67 -2.95 -17.72
N GLY A 284 -25.71 -2.17 -18.81
CA GLY A 284 -26.95 -1.78 -19.49
C GLY A 284 -27.52 -0.41 -19.10
N LYS A 285 -26.82 0.39 -18.25
CA LYS A 285 -27.26 1.74 -17.95
C LYS A 285 -26.93 2.69 -19.09
N GLU A 286 -27.93 3.45 -19.52
CA GLU A 286 -27.75 4.48 -20.55
C GLU A 286 -27.37 5.84 -19.93
N TRP A 287 -26.40 6.51 -20.52
CA TRP A 287 -25.98 7.85 -20.16
C TRP A 287 -26.32 8.81 -21.31
N SER A 288 -27.11 9.85 -21.02
CA SER A 288 -27.47 10.86 -22.02
C SER A 288 -26.21 11.51 -22.62
N GLY A 289 -26.12 11.52 -23.94
CA GLY A 289 -24.97 12.07 -24.67
C GLY A 289 -23.76 11.16 -24.80
N PHE A 290 -23.80 9.90 -24.29
CA PHE A 290 -22.73 8.93 -24.39
C PHE A 290 -23.20 7.61 -24.98
N LYS A 291 -22.30 6.87 -25.62
CA LYS A 291 -22.55 5.53 -26.16
C LYS A 291 -21.33 4.63 -25.97
N LEU A 292 -21.57 3.33 -25.84
CA LEU A 292 -20.50 2.33 -25.91
C LEU A 292 -20.05 2.14 -27.35
N VAL A 293 -18.75 2.06 -27.54
CA VAL A 293 -18.12 1.71 -28.80
C VAL A 293 -16.95 0.76 -28.55
N GLU A 294 -16.61 -0.05 -29.55
CA GLU A 294 -15.39 -0.84 -29.47
C GLU A 294 -14.16 0.07 -29.47
N GLY A 295 -13.23 -0.17 -28.55
CA GLY A 295 -11.94 0.50 -28.52
C GLY A 295 -11.06 0.11 -29.70
N ARG A 296 -9.99 0.87 -29.95
CA ARG A 296 -8.99 0.51 -30.94
C ARG A 296 -8.29 -0.78 -30.49
N ALA A 297 -8.31 -1.80 -31.34
CA ALA A 297 -7.58 -3.04 -31.14
C ALA A 297 -6.35 -3.08 -32.05
N ASN A 298 -5.22 -3.49 -31.51
CA ASN A 298 -4.03 -3.77 -32.30
C ASN A 298 -4.13 -5.18 -32.90
N ARG A 299 -3.59 -5.34 -34.09
CA ARG A 299 -3.48 -6.67 -34.73
C ARG A 299 -2.52 -7.52 -33.91
N ARG A 300 -2.88 -8.75 -33.66
CA ARG A 300 -2.05 -9.76 -33.02
C ARG A 300 -2.11 -11.06 -33.78
N TYR A 301 -1.06 -11.86 -33.66
CA TYR A 301 -1.10 -13.23 -34.19
C TYR A 301 -2.11 -14.04 -33.36
N ASN A 302 -2.90 -14.86 -34.05
CA ASN A 302 -3.84 -15.81 -33.43
C ASN A 302 -3.20 -17.16 -33.10
N ASN A 303 -2.07 -17.47 -33.79
CA ASN A 303 -1.29 -18.67 -33.57
C ASN A 303 0.18 -18.38 -33.93
N GLU A 304 1.01 -18.13 -32.95
CA GLU A 304 2.42 -17.78 -33.11
C GLU A 304 3.22 -18.96 -33.77
N ALA A 305 2.94 -20.20 -33.37
CA ALA A 305 3.61 -21.37 -33.94
C ALA A 305 3.36 -21.50 -35.46
N ALA A 306 2.12 -21.26 -35.91
CA ALA A 306 1.79 -21.29 -37.34
C ALA A 306 2.46 -20.13 -38.10
N VAL A 307 2.63 -18.96 -37.48
CA VAL A 307 3.33 -17.82 -38.08
C VAL A 307 4.82 -18.15 -38.25
N ILE A 308 5.45 -18.71 -37.21
CA ILE A 308 6.86 -19.13 -37.23
C ILE A 308 7.08 -20.13 -38.40
N ASP A 309 6.29 -21.20 -38.44
CA ASP A 309 6.38 -22.24 -39.50
C ASP A 309 6.19 -21.65 -40.91
N ALA A 310 5.24 -20.72 -41.06
CA ALA A 310 4.99 -20.07 -42.36
C ALA A 310 6.15 -19.18 -42.81
N VAL A 311 6.76 -18.42 -41.88
CA VAL A 311 7.88 -17.51 -42.17
C VAL A 311 9.16 -18.30 -42.47
N GLU A 312 9.46 -19.35 -41.68
CA GLU A 312 10.60 -20.24 -41.90
C GLU A 312 10.50 -20.99 -43.23
N LYS A 313 9.33 -21.50 -43.58
CA LYS A 313 9.08 -22.12 -44.91
C LYS A 313 9.25 -21.14 -46.07
N ALA A 314 9.04 -19.85 -45.83
CA ALA A 314 9.29 -18.81 -46.82
C ALA A 314 10.77 -18.38 -46.90
N GLY A 315 11.65 -18.98 -46.08
CA GLY A 315 13.10 -18.72 -46.08
C GLY A 315 13.54 -17.52 -45.29
N PHE A 316 12.70 -17.03 -44.35
CA PHE A 316 13.01 -15.90 -43.48
C PHE A 316 13.14 -16.33 -42.02
N ASP A 317 13.94 -15.60 -41.24
CA ASP A 317 14.05 -15.76 -39.77
C ASP A 317 12.94 -14.94 -39.11
N PRO A 318 11.99 -15.57 -38.37
CA PRO A 318 10.91 -14.86 -37.68
C PRO A 318 11.37 -14.19 -36.36
N TYR A 319 12.64 -14.35 -35.93
CA TYR A 319 13.12 -13.92 -34.65
C TYR A 319 14.04 -12.68 -34.73
N GLU A 320 13.85 -11.74 -33.83
CA GLU A 320 14.78 -10.67 -33.57
C GLU A 320 15.68 -11.05 -32.36
N LYS A 321 17.01 -11.07 -32.56
CA LYS A 321 17.92 -11.29 -31.45
C LYS A 321 18.11 -9.98 -30.69
N LYS A 322 17.61 -9.95 -29.46
CA LYS A 322 17.74 -8.81 -28.56
C LYS A 322 18.54 -9.21 -27.33
N LEU A 323 19.46 -8.32 -26.90
CA LEU A 323 20.18 -8.52 -25.65
C LEU A 323 19.17 -8.57 -24.49
N LEU A 324 19.33 -9.54 -23.60
CA LEU A 324 18.52 -9.65 -22.38
C LEU A 324 18.68 -8.40 -21.53
N GLY A 325 17.59 -7.90 -20.97
CA GLY A 325 17.66 -6.83 -19.96
C GLY A 325 18.36 -7.30 -18.69
N ILE A 326 18.75 -6.34 -17.84
CA ILE A 326 19.54 -6.57 -16.61
C ILE A 326 18.94 -7.69 -15.75
N THR A 327 17.65 -7.62 -15.45
CA THR A 327 16.96 -8.63 -14.62
C THR A 327 16.99 -10.02 -15.23
N ALA A 328 16.69 -10.15 -16.53
CA ALA A 328 16.71 -11.44 -17.22
C ALA A 328 18.15 -12.00 -17.34
N MET A 329 19.14 -11.14 -17.49
CA MET A 329 20.56 -11.52 -17.54
C MET A 329 21.05 -11.98 -16.15
N GLN A 330 20.65 -11.30 -15.10
CA GLN A 330 20.95 -11.69 -13.71
C GLN A 330 20.33 -13.05 -13.37
N LYS A 331 19.12 -13.30 -13.84
CA LYS A 331 18.44 -14.60 -13.70
C LYS A 331 19.18 -15.71 -14.46
N LEU A 332 19.64 -15.43 -15.69
CA LEU A 332 20.38 -16.40 -16.51
C LEU A 332 21.72 -16.79 -15.90
N LEU A 333 22.45 -15.83 -15.32
CA LEU A 333 23.81 -16.03 -14.81
C LEU A 333 23.87 -16.39 -13.32
N GLY A 334 22.80 -16.10 -12.56
CA GLY A 334 22.81 -16.05 -11.11
C GLY A 334 23.52 -14.80 -10.57
N LYS A 335 23.15 -14.35 -9.37
CA LYS A 335 23.62 -13.08 -8.80
C LYS A 335 25.14 -12.96 -8.75
N SER A 336 25.83 -13.97 -8.20
CA SER A 336 27.29 -13.93 -8.02
C SER A 336 28.04 -13.77 -9.35
N ARG A 337 27.65 -14.55 -10.37
CA ARG A 337 28.30 -14.53 -11.67
C ARG A 337 27.92 -13.30 -12.49
N PHE A 338 26.71 -12.80 -12.31
CA PHE A 338 26.26 -11.55 -12.89
C PHE A 338 27.09 -10.37 -12.38
N ASP A 339 27.29 -10.28 -11.06
CA ASP A 339 28.06 -9.21 -10.42
C ASP A 339 29.53 -9.26 -10.85
N GLU A 340 30.11 -10.46 -10.93
CA GLU A 340 31.50 -10.65 -11.40
C GLU A 340 31.74 -10.18 -12.85
N LEU A 341 30.78 -10.50 -13.74
CA LEU A 341 30.96 -10.28 -15.16
C LEU A 341 30.44 -8.93 -15.66
N LEU A 342 29.41 -8.38 -15.03
CA LEU A 342 28.64 -7.29 -15.61
C LEU A 342 28.59 -6.01 -14.78
N THR A 343 29.00 -6.01 -13.51
CA THR A 343 28.96 -4.79 -12.66
C THR A 343 29.70 -3.61 -13.32
N ALA A 344 30.82 -3.85 -14.00
CA ALA A 344 31.55 -2.79 -14.69
C ALA A 344 30.85 -2.18 -15.90
N TYR A 345 29.77 -2.82 -16.39
CA TYR A 345 29.01 -2.39 -17.55
C TYR A 345 27.61 -1.90 -17.20
N ILE A 346 27.31 -1.79 -15.90
CA ILE A 346 26.00 -1.35 -15.41
C ILE A 346 26.18 0.04 -14.77
N GLU A 347 25.41 0.99 -15.26
CA GLU A 347 25.29 2.31 -14.66
C GLU A 347 23.84 2.59 -14.26
N LYS A 348 23.65 3.34 -13.20
CA LYS A 348 22.35 3.89 -12.81
C LYS A 348 22.34 5.37 -13.19
N PRO A 349 21.82 5.73 -14.37
CA PRO A 349 21.76 7.12 -14.78
C PRO A 349 20.89 7.93 -13.82
N GLN A 350 21.14 9.23 -13.77
CA GLN A 350 20.30 10.13 -12.98
C GLN A 350 18.86 10.09 -13.50
N GLY A 351 17.91 9.91 -12.59
CA GLY A 351 16.48 9.92 -12.91
C GLY A 351 16.03 11.28 -13.46
N LYS A 352 14.94 11.27 -14.23
CA LYS A 352 14.32 12.52 -14.71
C LYS A 352 13.85 13.35 -13.52
N PRO A 353 14.05 14.68 -13.54
CA PRO A 353 13.50 15.56 -12.51
C PRO A 353 11.99 15.36 -12.36
N THR A 354 11.55 15.25 -11.12
CA THR A 354 10.13 15.06 -10.78
C THR A 354 9.80 16.03 -9.65
N LEU A 355 8.74 16.80 -9.80
CA LEU A 355 8.24 17.66 -8.74
C LEU A 355 7.38 16.82 -7.80
N VAL A 356 7.69 16.87 -6.52
CA VAL A 356 7.01 16.10 -5.46
C VAL A 356 6.74 17.00 -4.25
N PRO A 357 5.81 16.67 -3.36
CA PRO A 357 5.61 17.36 -2.09
C PRO A 357 6.91 17.41 -1.27
N GLU A 358 7.08 18.45 -0.46
CA GLU A 358 8.24 18.62 0.41
C GLU A 358 8.39 17.48 1.43
N SER A 359 7.30 16.80 1.78
CA SER A 359 7.29 15.61 2.63
C SER A 359 7.91 14.35 2.00
N ASP A 360 8.21 14.36 0.69
CA ASP A 360 8.89 13.24 0.04
C ASP A 360 10.29 13.07 0.61
N LYS A 361 10.65 11.84 1.00
CA LYS A 361 11.91 11.51 1.69
C LYS A 361 13.14 11.56 0.79
N ARG A 362 12.98 11.68 -0.52
CA ARG A 362 14.11 11.77 -1.46
C ARG A 362 14.81 13.12 -1.29
N PRO A 363 16.16 13.15 -1.35
CA PRO A 363 16.89 14.41 -1.28
C PRO A 363 16.52 15.33 -2.45
N ALA A 364 16.34 16.62 -2.17
CA ALA A 364 16.12 17.60 -3.21
C ALA A 364 17.29 17.61 -4.21
N MET A 365 16.97 17.76 -5.49
CA MET A 365 18.02 17.91 -6.51
C MET A 365 18.72 19.27 -6.34
N ASN A 366 20.04 19.26 -6.46
CA ASN A 366 20.78 20.50 -6.56
C ASN A 366 20.43 21.19 -7.89
N THR A 367 19.95 22.40 -7.84
CA THR A 367 19.61 23.20 -9.03
C THR A 367 20.61 24.33 -9.17
N ALA A 368 20.77 24.87 -10.38
CA ALA A 368 21.66 26.00 -10.63
C ALA A 368 21.42 27.21 -9.68
N LYS A 369 20.23 27.33 -9.09
CA LYS A 369 19.93 28.36 -8.09
C LYS A 369 20.68 28.14 -6.77
N ASN A 370 20.91 26.91 -6.38
CA ASN A 370 21.68 26.59 -5.16
C ASN A 370 23.17 26.83 -5.39
N ASP A 371 23.68 26.54 -6.58
CA ASP A 371 25.09 26.80 -6.94
C ASP A 371 25.43 28.31 -6.86
N PHE A 372 24.48 29.18 -7.23
CA PHE A 372 24.64 30.63 -7.12
C PHE A 372 24.43 31.19 -5.70
N MET A 373 23.78 30.48 -4.79
CA MET A 373 23.63 30.90 -3.39
C MET A 373 24.89 30.57 -2.56
N GLU A 374 25.55 29.44 -2.83
CA GLU A 374 26.79 29.05 -2.15
C GLU A 374 27.97 29.97 -2.50
N GLU A 375 27.97 30.64 -3.67
CA GLU A 375 28.98 31.62 -4.05
C GLU A 375 28.84 32.96 -3.30
N ASN A 376 27.61 33.32 -2.86
CA ASN A 376 27.36 34.60 -2.17
C ASN A 376 27.56 34.55 -0.65
N ASP A 377 27.62 33.36 -0.04
CA ASP A 377 27.87 33.19 1.41
C ASP A 377 29.38 33.08 1.75
N ASN A 378 30.29 33.16 0.75
CA ASN A 378 31.74 33.12 0.91
C ASN A 378 32.44 34.47 0.61
N GLU A 379 31.71 35.57 0.51
CA GLU A 379 32.25 36.94 0.52
C GLU A 379 31.89 37.62 1.89
#